data_6c3eb5da1a802b8da74a2bd20a9e9154
#
_entry.id   6c3eb5da1a802b8da74a2bd20a9e9154
#
_cell.length_a   1.000
_cell.length_b   1.000
_cell.length_c   1.000
_cell.angle_alpha   90.00
_cell.angle_beta   90.00
_cell.angle_gamma   90.00
#
_symmetry.space_group_name_H-M   'P 1'
#
loop_
_entity.id
_entity.type
_entity.pdbx_description
1 polymer ?
#
loop_
_entity_poly.entity_id
_entity_poly.type
_entity_poly.pdbx_seq_one_letter_code
_entity_poly.pdbx_strand_id
1 'polypeptide(L)'
;MKKIKVVCGVLVQDEKVLIAQRATGDSIGKFEFPGGKVEIGESNEEALIREFKEELDIDLTSVTFLEKCVDHQAGKEIELYCFLCFADQKPEKCIVHSQLVWTTPEHIYDYDFFESDRTLVQKLMEVWPCMKKPMKSKF
;
A
#
# COMPACT_ATOMS: atom_id res chain seq x y z
N MET A 1 5.12 -18.31 -18.33
CA MET A 1 4.21 -17.60 -17.41
C MET A 1 4.51 -16.12 -17.44
N LYS A 2 3.47 -15.31 -17.61
CA LYS A 2 3.64 -13.87 -17.67
C LYS A 2 3.87 -13.30 -16.28
N LYS A 3 4.87 -12.44 -16.14
CA LYS A 3 5.17 -11.78 -14.88
C LYS A 3 4.64 -10.35 -14.90
N ILE A 4 3.97 -9.97 -13.84
CA ILE A 4 3.43 -8.62 -13.68
C ILE A 4 4.00 -8.06 -12.38
N LYS A 5 4.62 -6.88 -12.48
CA LYS A 5 5.16 -6.19 -11.30
C LYS A 5 4.13 -5.16 -10.82
N VAL A 6 3.81 -5.24 -9.55
CA VAL A 6 2.84 -4.36 -8.91
C VAL A 6 3.49 -3.78 -7.66
N VAL A 7 3.21 -2.53 -7.36
CA VAL A 7 3.70 -1.89 -6.15
C VAL A 7 2.50 -1.46 -5.30
N CYS A 8 2.70 -1.43 -3.99
CA CYS A 8 1.72 -0.84 -3.10
C CYS A 8 2.43 -0.15 -1.96
N GLY A 9 1.73 0.78 -1.31
CA GLY A 9 2.33 1.57 -0.24
C GLY A 9 1.49 1.55 1.02
N VAL A 10 2.18 1.38 2.15
CA VAL A 10 1.59 1.53 3.47
C VAL A 10 1.88 2.95 3.90
N LEU A 11 0.91 3.84 3.74
CA LEU A 11 1.08 5.24 4.15
C LEU A 11 0.81 5.35 5.64
N VAL A 12 1.79 5.86 6.37
CA VAL A 12 1.72 5.98 7.82
C VAL A 12 1.56 7.44 8.21
N GLN A 13 0.49 7.75 8.95
CA GLN A 13 0.28 9.08 9.53
C GLN A 13 -0.45 8.91 10.85
N ASP A 14 -0.07 9.70 11.84
CA ASP A 14 -0.74 9.73 13.14
C ASP A 14 -0.86 8.33 13.76
N GLU A 15 0.20 7.52 13.62
CA GLU A 15 0.26 6.16 14.17
C GLU A 15 -0.81 5.23 13.58
N LYS A 16 -1.22 5.49 12.34
CA LYS A 16 -2.18 4.66 11.62
C LYS A 16 -1.71 4.43 10.19
N VAL A 17 -2.29 3.44 9.56
CA VAL A 17 -2.01 3.12 8.16
C VAL A 17 -3.27 3.31 7.34
N LEU A 18 -3.08 3.68 6.08
CA LEU A 18 -4.18 3.92 5.16
C LEU A 18 -4.51 2.67 4.36
N ILE A 19 -5.77 2.28 4.36
CA ILE A 19 -6.29 1.26 3.45
C ILE A 19 -7.41 1.87 2.63
N ALA A 20 -7.64 1.33 1.44
CA ALA A 20 -8.58 1.89 0.48
C ALA A 20 -9.46 0.79 -0.07
N GLN A 21 -10.75 1.10 -0.26
CA GLN A 21 -11.72 0.12 -0.73
C GLN A 21 -11.87 0.21 -2.25
N ARG A 22 -11.78 -0.93 -2.92
CA ARG A 22 -11.89 -0.99 -4.37
C ARG A 22 -13.31 -0.64 -4.82
N ALA A 23 -13.40 0.23 -5.81
CA ALA A 23 -14.68 0.72 -6.34
C ALA A 23 -15.07 0.03 -7.64
N THR A 24 -14.12 -0.59 -8.37
CA THR A 24 -14.37 -1.17 -9.69
C THR A 24 -13.58 -2.45 -9.86
N GLY A 25 -13.88 -3.18 -10.93
CA GLY A 25 -13.16 -4.38 -11.31
C GLY A 25 -13.53 -5.59 -10.49
N ASP A 26 -12.66 -6.60 -10.55
CA ASP A 26 -12.81 -7.78 -9.71
C ASP A 26 -12.57 -7.38 -8.27
N SER A 27 -13.22 -8.05 -7.35
CA SER A 27 -13.02 -7.81 -5.91
C SER A 27 -13.49 -6.44 -5.45
N ILE A 28 -14.56 -5.90 -6.08
CA ILE A 28 -15.18 -4.68 -5.59
C ILE A 28 -15.53 -4.85 -4.11
N GLY A 29 -15.24 -3.84 -3.30
CA GLY A 29 -15.52 -3.85 -1.88
C GLY A 29 -14.38 -4.35 -1.02
N LYS A 30 -13.39 -5.01 -1.62
CA LYS A 30 -12.21 -5.43 -0.88
C LYS A 30 -11.33 -4.22 -0.57
N PHE A 31 -10.71 -4.24 0.60
CA PHE A 31 -9.75 -3.22 0.98
C PHE A 31 -8.34 -3.66 0.60
N GLU A 32 -7.50 -2.68 0.30
CA GLU A 32 -6.13 -2.92 -0.14
C GLU A 32 -5.25 -1.73 0.25
N PHE A 33 -3.94 -1.91 0.15
CA PHE A 33 -3.03 -0.76 0.18
C PHE A 33 -3.01 -0.13 -1.20
N PRO A 34 -3.05 1.20 -1.32
CA PRO A 34 -3.03 1.85 -2.65
C PRO A 34 -1.77 1.52 -3.43
N GLY A 35 -1.88 1.46 -4.74
CA GLY A 35 -0.76 1.17 -5.63
C GLY A 35 -1.24 0.75 -7.00
N GLY A 36 -0.38 0.12 -7.78
CA GLY A 36 -0.73 -0.31 -9.11
C GLY A 36 0.44 -0.93 -9.85
N LYS A 37 0.29 -1.09 -11.15
CA LYS A 37 1.30 -1.74 -11.98
C LYS A 37 2.49 -0.83 -12.25
N VAL A 38 3.67 -1.43 -12.27
CA VAL A 38 4.90 -0.74 -12.68
C VAL A 38 4.91 -0.68 -14.21
N GLU A 39 5.13 0.52 -14.75
CA GLU A 39 5.17 0.71 -16.20
C GLU A 39 6.60 0.55 -16.71
N ILE A 40 6.71 0.28 -18.01
CA ILE A 40 8.01 0.09 -18.64
C ILE A 40 8.85 1.34 -18.42
N GLY A 41 10.08 1.15 -17.97
CA GLY A 41 10.99 2.25 -17.74
C GLY A 41 10.92 2.89 -16.38
N GLU A 42 9.97 2.45 -15.53
CA GLU A 42 9.87 2.97 -14.16
C GLU A 42 10.59 2.05 -13.19
N SER A 43 11.19 2.64 -12.15
CA SER A 43 11.57 1.87 -10.99
C SER A 43 10.32 1.60 -10.15
N ASN A 44 10.42 0.68 -9.20
CA ASN A 44 9.30 0.41 -8.30
C ASN A 44 8.92 1.65 -7.51
N GLU A 45 9.92 2.40 -7.03
CA GLU A 45 9.67 3.62 -6.27
C GLU A 45 8.99 4.68 -7.11
N GLU A 46 9.44 4.84 -8.36
CA GLU A 46 8.82 5.81 -9.26
C GLU A 46 7.36 5.46 -9.53
N ALA A 47 7.08 4.17 -9.73
CA ALA A 47 5.72 3.71 -9.97
C ALA A 47 4.84 4.02 -8.77
N LEU A 48 5.34 3.80 -7.56
CA LEU A 48 4.57 4.03 -6.36
C LEU A 48 4.26 5.52 -6.18
N ILE A 49 5.25 6.37 -6.40
CA ILE A 49 5.06 7.82 -6.30
C ILE A 49 4.01 8.28 -7.31
N ARG A 50 4.09 7.77 -8.54
CA ARG A 50 3.11 8.10 -9.58
C ARG A 50 1.71 7.63 -9.20
N GLU A 51 1.58 6.38 -8.71
CA GLU A 51 0.27 5.84 -8.36
C GLU A 51 -0.38 6.61 -7.22
N PHE A 52 0.40 6.99 -6.21
CA PHE A 52 -0.15 7.77 -5.11
C PHE A 52 -0.59 9.16 -5.58
N LYS A 53 0.14 9.75 -6.52
CA LYS A 53 -0.26 11.04 -7.08
C LYS A 53 -1.56 10.90 -7.87
N GLU A 54 -1.67 9.84 -8.67
CA GLU A 54 -2.87 9.62 -9.51
C GLU A 54 -4.09 9.27 -8.68
N GLU A 55 -3.93 8.42 -7.66
CA GLU A 55 -5.06 7.89 -6.91
C GLU A 55 -5.48 8.79 -5.74
N LEU A 56 -4.54 9.44 -5.09
CA LEU A 56 -4.79 10.16 -3.85
C LEU A 56 -4.40 11.64 -3.92
N ASP A 57 -3.74 12.04 -4.99
CA ASP A 57 -3.30 13.42 -5.20
C ASP A 57 -2.39 13.91 -4.07
N ILE A 58 -1.47 13.04 -3.63
CA ILE A 58 -0.47 13.42 -2.63
C ILE A 58 0.92 13.09 -3.16
N ASP A 59 1.91 13.79 -2.60
CA ASP A 59 3.31 13.60 -2.96
C ASP A 59 4.01 12.88 -1.80
N LEU A 60 4.52 11.69 -2.07
CA LEU A 60 5.25 10.93 -1.06
C LEU A 60 6.60 11.59 -0.79
N THR A 61 6.95 11.73 0.48
CA THR A 61 8.24 12.30 0.86
C THR A 61 9.27 11.24 1.15
N SER A 62 8.84 10.01 1.44
CA SER A 62 9.74 8.92 1.76
C SER A 62 9.10 7.59 1.34
N VAL A 63 9.90 6.71 0.77
CA VAL A 63 9.47 5.40 0.29
C VAL A 63 10.56 4.41 0.69
N THR A 64 10.22 3.44 1.54
CA THR A 64 11.18 2.46 2.06
C THR A 64 10.63 1.06 1.84
N PHE A 65 11.42 0.19 1.22
CA PHE A 65 11.00 -1.17 0.94
C PHE A 65 10.62 -1.91 2.23
N LEU A 66 9.48 -2.61 2.21
CA LEU A 66 9.01 -3.39 3.34
C LEU A 66 9.05 -4.89 3.04
N GLU A 67 8.41 -5.33 1.96
CA GLU A 67 8.28 -6.76 1.70
C GLU A 67 7.91 -7.01 0.24
N LYS A 68 8.31 -8.18 -0.26
CA LYS A 68 7.92 -8.65 -1.59
C LYS A 68 7.07 -9.89 -1.44
N CYS A 69 5.95 -9.94 -2.13
CA CYS A 69 5.08 -11.10 -2.16
C CYS A 69 4.91 -11.56 -3.60
N VAL A 70 4.76 -12.87 -3.79
CA VAL A 70 4.53 -13.43 -5.12
C VAL A 70 3.22 -14.20 -5.07
N ASP A 71 2.35 -13.96 -6.04
CA ASP A 71 1.07 -14.64 -6.14
C ASP A 71 0.92 -15.16 -7.56
N HIS A 72 0.20 -16.27 -7.72
CA HIS A 72 -0.02 -16.88 -9.03
C HIS A 72 -1.53 -16.90 -9.30
N GLN A 73 -1.94 -16.22 -10.36
CA GLN A 73 -3.35 -16.12 -10.71
C GLN A 73 -3.50 -16.26 -12.22
N ALA A 74 -4.38 -17.16 -12.66
CA ALA A 74 -4.79 -17.26 -14.07
C ALA A 74 -3.59 -17.30 -15.03
N GLY A 75 -2.56 -18.08 -14.72
CA GLY A 75 -1.38 -18.21 -15.57
C GLY A 75 -0.42 -17.04 -15.51
N LYS A 76 -0.62 -16.15 -14.53
CA LYS A 76 0.26 -15.00 -14.34
C LYS A 76 0.96 -15.12 -13.00
N GLU A 77 2.20 -14.63 -12.97
CA GLU A 77 2.93 -14.46 -11.71
C GLU A 77 2.90 -12.97 -11.37
N ILE A 78 2.34 -12.64 -10.22
CA ILE A 78 2.24 -11.26 -9.79
C ILE A 78 3.27 -11.04 -8.69
N GLU A 79 4.22 -10.15 -8.95
CA GLU A 79 5.23 -9.77 -7.98
C GLU A 79 4.80 -8.44 -7.36
N LEU A 80 4.44 -8.50 -6.09
CA LEU A 80 3.98 -7.32 -5.35
C LEU A 80 5.11 -6.81 -4.47
N TYR A 81 5.52 -5.58 -4.71
CA TYR A 81 6.55 -4.92 -3.92
C TYR A 81 5.86 -3.89 -3.04
N CYS A 82 5.99 -4.04 -1.73
CA CYS A 82 5.32 -3.17 -0.78
C CYS A 82 6.32 -2.28 -0.06
N PHE A 83 5.93 -1.03 0.14
CA PHE A 83 6.80 -0.01 0.72
C PHE A 83 6.10 0.68 1.88
N LEU A 84 6.89 1.08 2.88
CA LEU A 84 6.43 2.03 3.88
C LEU A 84 6.58 3.43 3.29
N CYS A 85 5.54 4.23 3.42
CA CYS A 85 5.49 5.53 2.79
C CYS A 85 5.13 6.62 3.78
N PHE A 86 5.65 7.81 3.54
CA PHE A 86 5.34 8.98 4.35
C PHE A 86 5.03 10.14 3.43
N ALA A 87 4.16 11.03 3.88
CA ALA A 87 3.80 12.24 3.16
C ALA A 87 3.37 13.28 4.18
N ASP A 88 3.59 14.56 3.84
CA ASP A 88 3.14 15.65 4.70
C ASP A 88 1.67 15.97 4.48
N GLN A 89 1.16 15.66 3.29
CA GLN A 89 -0.22 15.91 2.94
C GLN A 89 -1.10 14.77 3.44
N LYS A 90 -2.31 15.11 3.86
CA LYS A 90 -3.29 14.09 4.23
C LYS A 90 -4.17 13.81 3.01
N PRO A 91 -4.30 12.55 2.60
CA PRO A 91 -5.16 12.23 1.46
C PRO A 91 -6.62 12.55 1.78
N GLU A 92 -7.24 13.32 0.88
CA GLU A 92 -8.63 13.70 1.02
C GLU A 92 -9.46 13.26 -0.17
N LYS A 93 -8.80 12.82 -1.26
CA LYS A 93 -9.49 12.45 -2.48
C LYS A 93 -9.51 10.94 -2.65
N CYS A 94 -10.64 10.43 -3.08
CA CYS A 94 -10.78 9.04 -3.50
C CYS A 94 -11.06 9.04 -4.99
N ILE A 95 -10.00 9.05 -5.79
CA ILE A 95 -10.18 9.16 -7.23
C ILE A 95 -10.61 7.83 -7.82
N VAL A 96 -10.02 6.72 -7.37
CA VAL A 96 -10.32 5.40 -7.90
C VAL A 96 -10.89 4.44 -6.87
N HIS A 97 -10.96 4.84 -5.60
CA HIS A 97 -11.48 4.00 -4.53
C HIS A 97 -12.80 4.56 -4.00
N SER A 98 -13.64 3.68 -3.41
CA SER A 98 -14.91 4.12 -2.87
C SER A 98 -14.77 4.77 -1.50
N GLN A 99 -13.74 4.39 -0.73
CA GLN A 99 -13.47 5.07 0.54
C GLN A 99 -12.06 4.79 1.02
N LEU A 100 -11.58 5.69 1.88
CA LEU A 100 -10.29 5.57 2.55
C LEU A 100 -10.54 5.36 4.03
N VAL A 101 -9.76 4.46 4.66
CA VAL A 101 -9.90 4.16 6.08
C VAL A 101 -8.53 4.19 6.71
N TRP A 102 -8.40 4.82 7.87
CA TRP A 102 -7.20 4.79 8.69
C TRP A 102 -7.40 3.77 9.80
N THR A 103 -6.44 2.86 9.92
CA THR A 103 -6.53 1.79 10.91
C THR A 103 -5.13 1.44 11.41
N THR A 104 -5.03 0.42 12.26
CA THR A 104 -3.73 -0.08 12.69
C THR A 104 -3.54 -1.48 12.12
N PRO A 105 -2.29 -1.97 12.00
CA PRO A 105 -2.05 -3.28 11.38
C PRO A 105 -2.84 -4.42 11.99
N GLU A 106 -3.00 -4.43 13.31
CA GLU A 106 -3.73 -5.52 13.97
C GLU A 106 -5.22 -5.51 13.68
N HIS A 107 -5.75 -4.40 13.15
CA HIS A 107 -7.17 -4.27 12.84
C HIS A 107 -7.48 -4.29 11.34
N ILE A 108 -6.47 -4.52 10.50
CA ILE A 108 -6.68 -4.50 9.05
C ILE A 108 -7.72 -5.55 8.63
N TYR A 109 -7.69 -6.73 9.23
CA TYR A 109 -8.63 -7.79 8.88
C TYR A 109 -9.98 -7.67 9.58
N ASP A 110 -10.22 -6.58 10.32
CA ASP A 110 -11.57 -6.20 10.69
C ASP A 110 -12.35 -5.71 9.47
N TYR A 111 -11.63 -5.32 8.41
CA TYR A 111 -12.21 -4.94 7.13
C TYR A 111 -12.03 -6.10 6.16
N ASP A 112 -12.75 -6.08 5.04
CA ASP A 112 -12.66 -7.13 4.03
C ASP A 112 -11.38 -6.91 3.20
N PHE A 113 -10.23 -7.20 3.80
CA PHE A 113 -8.92 -6.98 3.20
C PHE A 113 -8.47 -8.23 2.45
N PHE A 114 -7.66 -8.05 1.39
CA PHE A 114 -7.17 -9.16 0.60
C PHE A 114 -6.43 -10.18 1.45
N GLU A 115 -6.89 -11.42 1.40
CA GLU A 115 -6.29 -12.51 2.17
C GLU A 115 -4.89 -12.86 1.66
N SER A 116 -4.66 -12.70 0.35
CA SER A 116 -3.36 -12.99 -0.25
C SER A 116 -2.26 -12.07 0.27
N ASP A 117 -2.62 -10.95 0.89
CA ASP A 117 -1.64 -10.01 1.43
C ASP A 117 -1.36 -10.26 2.92
N ARG A 118 -1.82 -11.38 3.47
CA ARG A 118 -1.66 -11.66 4.90
C ARG A 118 -0.20 -11.69 5.34
N THR A 119 0.68 -12.27 4.51
CA THR A 119 2.12 -12.28 4.83
C THR A 119 2.66 -10.86 4.95
N LEU A 120 2.22 -9.99 4.05
CA LEU A 120 2.61 -8.58 4.08
C LEU A 120 2.13 -7.91 5.35
N VAL A 121 0.88 -8.15 5.74
CA VAL A 121 0.32 -7.56 6.95
C VAL A 121 1.07 -8.07 8.18
N GLN A 122 1.45 -9.35 8.19
CA GLN A 122 2.24 -9.90 9.29
C GLN A 122 3.60 -9.22 9.40
N LYS A 123 4.25 -8.98 8.25
CA LYS A 123 5.53 -8.27 8.25
C LYS A 123 5.36 -6.86 8.80
N LEU A 124 4.28 -6.18 8.40
CA LEU A 124 3.97 -4.85 8.90
C LEU A 124 3.80 -4.87 10.41
N MET A 125 3.10 -5.88 10.95
CA MET A 125 2.90 -6.01 12.38
C MET A 125 4.22 -6.18 13.12
N GLU A 126 5.17 -6.92 12.52
CA GLU A 126 6.47 -7.14 13.14
C GLU A 126 7.26 -5.83 13.31
N VAL A 127 7.18 -4.94 12.32
CA VAL A 127 7.95 -3.70 12.36
C VAL A 127 7.18 -2.55 13.00
N TRP A 128 5.88 -2.72 13.22
CA TRP A 128 5.00 -1.63 13.63
C TRP A 128 5.44 -0.94 14.93
N PRO A 129 5.87 -1.67 15.97
CA PRO A 129 6.29 -0.98 17.20
C PRO A 129 7.40 0.05 16.97
N CYS A 130 8.22 -0.14 15.95
CA CYS A 130 9.28 0.81 15.61
C CYS A 130 8.81 1.90 14.68
N MET A 131 7.77 1.63 13.88
CA MET A 131 7.38 2.51 12.79
C MET A 131 6.24 3.44 13.13
N LYS A 132 5.37 3.06 14.07
CA LYS A 132 4.20 3.88 14.37
C LYS A 132 4.54 5.21 15.03
N LYS A 133 5.71 5.27 15.67
CA LYS A 133 6.18 6.51 16.28
C LYS A 133 7.09 7.19 15.29
N PRO A 134 6.86 8.46 15.00
CA PRO A 134 7.80 9.16 14.14
C PRO A 134 9.16 9.14 14.79
N MET A 135 10.20 9.16 13.99
CA MET A 135 11.51 9.30 14.46
C MET A 135 11.58 10.64 15.06
N LYS A 136 11.53 10.66 16.35
CA LYS A 136 11.72 11.87 16.99
C LYS A 136 13.10 12.16 16.91
N SER A 137 13.42 12.96 16.56
CA SER A 137 14.66 13.11 16.60
C SER A 137 15.24 13.16 17.77
N LYS A 138 15.51 12.80 18.04
CA LYS A 138 15.88 12.58 18.93
C LYS A 138 16.57 13.41 19.44
N PHE A 139 16.33 13.85 19.49
CA PHE A 139 16.72 14.53 19.95
C PHE A 139 16.48 15.32 20.16
#